data_9164a742d29ca0c516c3740573f85ca8
#
_entry.id   9164a742d29ca0c516c3740573f85ca8
#
_cell.length_a   1.000
_cell.length_b   1.000
_cell.length_c   1.000
_cell.angle_alpha   90.00
_cell.angle_beta   90.00
_cell.angle_gamma   90.00
#
_symmetry.space_group_name_H-M   'P 1'
#
loop_
_entity.id
_entity.type
_entity.pdbx_description
1 polymer ?
#
loop_
_entity_poly.entity_id
_entity_poly.type
_entity_poly.pdbx_seq_one_letter_code
_entity_poly.pdbx_strand_id
1 'polypeptide(L)'
;MMAFDMGGPVNKAAYTFAVGLLASKVYGPMAAVMAAGMTPPLALGLAAALFKNRFNQEERDAGKAALVLGISFVTEGAIPFAAKDPLRVIPCLVAGSAVTGAISMAGGVQLLVPHGGVFVFLIPHAVQHLLTYLVALLAGTLVSTAALYLVKRPVPGPDTSPATRTPLSTTASRPGA
;
A
#
# COMPACT_ATOMS: atom_id res chain seq x y z
N MET A 1 -3.43 8.40 -9.60
CA MET A 1 -2.02 8.69 -9.85
C MET A 1 -1.14 8.20 -8.69
N MET A 2 -1.44 8.52 -7.43
CA MET A 2 -0.59 8.13 -6.27
C MET A 2 -0.38 6.62 -6.13
N ALA A 3 -1.39 5.81 -6.37
CA ALA A 3 -1.34 4.35 -6.23
C ALA A 3 -0.94 3.60 -7.51
N PHE A 4 -0.70 4.30 -8.61
CA PHE A 4 -0.40 3.66 -9.90
C PHE A 4 1.03 3.13 -9.97
N ASP A 5 1.99 3.92 -9.55
CA ASP A 5 3.42 3.58 -9.60
C ASP A 5 4.17 3.76 -8.26
N MET A 6 3.44 4.02 -7.18
CA MET A 6 3.88 3.98 -5.76
C MET A 6 5.27 4.55 -5.50
N GLY A 7 5.46 5.83 -5.79
CA GLY A 7 6.73 6.55 -5.63
C GLY A 7 7.48 6.80 -6.96
N GLY A 8 6.95 6.30 -8.07
CA GLY A 8 7.51 6.52 -9.40
C GLY A 8 7.14 7.89 -10.01
N PRO A 9 7.39 8.06 -11.33
CA PRO A 9 7.21 9.35 -12.01
C PRO A 9 5.78 9.91 -11.94
N VAL A 10 4.75 9.05 -12.08
CA VAL A 10 3.34 9.47 -12.06
C VAL A 10 2.91 9.92 -10.67
N ASN A 11 3.37 9.21 -9.64
CA ASN A 11 3.18 9.59 -8.23
C ASN A 11 3.81 10.96 -7.95
N LYS A 12 5.07 11.15 -8.35
CA LYS A 12 5.81 12.40 -8.17
C LYS A 12 5.18 13.57 -8.94
N ALA A 13 4.68 13.34 -10.16
CA ALA A 13 3.98 14.36 -10.92
C ALA A 13 2.70 14.84 -10.20
N ALA A 14 1.89 13.92 -9.64
CA ALA A 14 0.72 14.27 -8.86
C ALA A 14 1.07 15.07 -7.60
N TYR A 15 2.12 14.65 -6.90
CA TYR A 15 2.63 15.36 -5.72
C TYR A 15 3.11 16.77 -6.07
N THR A 16 3.97 16.90 -7.09
CA THR A 16 4.52 18.19 -7.51
C THR A 16 3.42 19.15 -7.98
N PHE A 17 2.41 18.64 -8.69
CA PHE A 17 1.23 19.44 -9.06
C PHE A 17 0.50 19.97 -7.82
N ALA A 18 0.24 19.12 -6.84
CA ALA A 18 -0.43 19.53 -5.62
C ALA A 18 0.40 20.54 -4.80
N VAL A 19 1.72 20.37 -4.74
CA VAL A 19 2.64 21.34 -4.11
C VAL A 19 2.59 22.68 -4.81
N GLY A 20 2.57 22.70 -6.15
CA GLY A 20 2.44 23.93 -6.92
C GLY A 20 1.17 24.69 -6.60
N LEU A 21 0.06 24.01 -6.34
CA LEU A 21 -1.22 24.61 -5.97
C LEU A 21 -1.23 25.23 -4.56
N LEU A 22 -0.35 24.77 -3.65
CA LEU A 22 -0.21 25.40 -2.33
C LEU A 22 0.21 26.86 -2.43
N ALA A 23 1.08 27.20 -3.38
CA ALA A 23 1.48 28.59 -3.65
C ALA A 23 0.30 29.46 -4.05
N SER A 24 -0.70 28.89 -4.71
CA SER A 24 -1.95 29.55 -5.10
C SER A 24 -3.04 29.46 -4.02
N LYS A 25 -2.71 28.98 -2.82
CA LYS A 25 -3.64 28.80 -1.68
C LYS A 25 -4.79 27.83 -1.99
N VAL A 26 -4.57 26.86 -2.88
CA VAL A 26 -5.51 25.78 -3.20
C VAL A 26 -5.04 24.52 -2.49
N TYR A 27 -5.64 24.20 -1.35
CA TYR A 27 -5.16 23.18 -0.41
C TYR A 27 -5.84 21.81 -0.56
N GLY A 28 -7.00 21.75 -1.20
CA GLY A 28 -7.77 20.51 -1.38
C GLY A 28 -7.01 19.40 -2.14
N PRO A 29 -6.40 19.71 -3.29
CA PRO A 29 -5.63 18.71 -4.04
C PRO A 29 -4.48 18.11 -3.24
N MET A 30 -3.83 18.90 -2.37
CA MET A 30 -2.77 18.39 -1.49
C MET A 30 -3.34 17.37 -0.49
N ALA A 31 -4.49 17.66 0.14
CA ALA A 31 -5.13 16.72 1.04
C ALA A 31 -5.50 15.40 0.33
N ALA A 32 -6.06 15.48 -0.88
CA ALA A 32 -6.43 14.32 -1.66
C ALA A 32 -5.22 13.46 -2.07
N VAL A 33 -4.12 14.09 -2.51
CA VAL A 33 -2.89 13.41 -2.90
C VAL A 33 -2.25 12.71 -1.69
N MET A 34 -2.19 13.38 -0.55
CA MET A 34 -1.62 12.82 0.67
C MET A 34 -2.43 11.62 1.18
N ALA A 35 -3.76 11.76 1.32
CA ALA A 35 -4.62 10.67 1.74
C ALA A 35 -4.56 9.48 0.78
N ALA A 36 -4.62 9.74 -0.54
CA ALA A 36 -4.56 8.71 -1.56
C ALA A 36 -3.21 7.97 -1.58
N GLY A 37 -2.10 8.64 -1.24
CA GLY A 37 -0.77 8.03 -1.14
C GLY A 37 -0.59 7.13 0.07
N MET A 38 -1.33 7.38 1.17
CA MET A 38 -1.33 6.53 2.36
C MET A 38 -2.16 5.25 2.17
N THR A 39 -3.18 5.29 1.33
CA THR A 39 -4.14 4.19 1.14
C THR A 39 -3.48 2.86 0.71
N PRO A 40 -2.55 2.79 -0.28
CA PRO A 40 -1.96 1.55 -0.74
C PRO A 40 -1.24 0.72 0.34
N PRO A 41 -0.27 1.26 1.08
CA PRO A 41 0.44 0.50 2.09
C PRO A 41 -0.46 0.13 3.27
N LEU A 42 -1.42 0.99 3.66
CA LEU A 42 -2.38 0.69 4.72
C LEU A 42 -3.31 -0.47 4.30
N ALA A 43 -3.83 -0.45 3.07
CA ALA A 43 -4.72 -1.49 2.57
C ALA A 43 -4.01 -2.85 2.46
N LEU A 44 -2.78 -2.87 1.95
CA LEU A 44 -2.00 -4.10 1.83
C LEU A 44 -1.60 -4.67 3.19
N GLY A 45 -1.18 -3.80 4.11
CA GLY A 45 -0.86 -4.21 5.47
C GLY A 45 -2.08 -4.76 6.20
N LEU A 46 -3.23 -4.11 6.07
CA LEU A 46 -4.49 -4.59 6.65
C LEU A 46 -4.94 -5.91 5.99
N ALA A 47 -4.88 -6.01 4.66
CA ALA A 47 -5.21 -7.24 3.93
C ALA A 47 -4.31 -8.41 4.34
N ALA A 48 -3.01 -8.19 4.47
CA ALA A 48 -2.04 -9.20 4.89
C ALA A 48 -2.25 -9.65 6.35
N ALA A 49 -2.73 -8.76 7.21
CA ALA A 49 -3.08 -9.09 8.60
C ALA A 49 -4.38 -9.90 8.70
N LEU A 50 -5.40 -9.53 7.92
CA LEU A 50 -6.73 -10.15 7.98
C LEU A 50 -6.79 -11.47 7.19
N PHE A 51 -6.19 -11.53 6.00
CA PHE A 51 -6.38 -12.64 5.05
C PHE A 51 -5.14 -13.53 4.96
N LYS A 52 -4.80 -14.19 6.07
CA LYS A 52 -3.62 -15.06 6.20
C LYS A 52 -3.51 -16.14 5.11
N ASN A 53 -4.65 -16.59 4.56
CA ASN A 53 -4.70 -17.63 3.53
C ASN A 53 -4.39 -17.11 2.11
N ARG A 54 -4.27 -15.79 1.92
CA ARG A 54 -4.01 -15.17 0.62
C ARG A 54 -2.64 -14.51 0.53
N PHE A 55 -1.91 -14.49 1.63
CA PHE A 55 -0.59 -13.92 1.74
C PHE A 55 0.37 -14.94 2.36
N ASN A 56 1.52 -15.14 1.73
CA ASN A 56 2.57 -16.00 2.29
C ASN A 56 3.23 -15.33 3.52
N GLN A 57 4.08 -16.05 4.22
CA GLN A 57 4.71 -15.55 5.45
C GLN A 57 5.55 -14.29 5.17
N GLU A 58 6.30 -14.27 4.08
CA GLU A 58 7.11 -13.12 3.66
C GLU A 58 6.23 -11.88 3.38
N GLU A 59 5.12 -12.04 2.66
CA GLU A 59 4.17 -10.96 2.41
C GLU A 59 3.50 -10.46 3.70
N ARG A 60 3.23 -11.33 4.65
CA ARG A 60 2.65 -10.95 5.95
C ARG A 60 3.62 -10.12 6.79
N ASP A 61 4.90 -10.45 6.75
CA ASP A 61 5.93 -9.68 7.44
C ASP A 61 6.18 -8.34 6.73
N ALA A 62 6.20 -8.32 5.40
CA ALA A 62 6.17 -7.08 4.62
C ALA A 62 4.93 -6.23 4.90
N GLY A 63 3.77 -6.86 5.16
CA GLY A 63 2.51 -6.18 5.50
C GLY A 63 2.59 -5.40 6.81
N LYS A 64 3.27 -5.93 7.82
CA LYS A 64 3.52 -5.19 9.08
C LYS A 64 4.34 -3.93 8.84
N ALA A 65 5.41 -4.05 8.04
CA ALA A 65 6.22 -2.90 7.65
C ALA A 65 5.41 -1.89 6.82
N ALA A 66 4.57 -2.37 5.89
CA ALA A 66 3.72 -1.53 5.07
C ALA A 66 2.72 -0.70 5.90
N LEU A 67 2.16 -1.25 7.00
CA LEU A 67 1.30 -0.48 7.91
C LEU A 67 2.04 0.70 8.54
N VAL A 68 3.23 0.46 9.07
CA VAL A 68 4.06 1.51 9.69
C VAL A 68 4.43 2.57 8.65
N LEU A 69 4.88 2.15 7.48
CA LEU A 69 5.22 3.04 6.36
C LEU A 69 4.00 3.83 5.88
N GLY A 70 2.83 3.20 5.78
CA GLY A 70 1.58 3.85 5.38
C GLY A 70 1.13 4.95 6.35
N ILE A 71 1.25 4.71 7.66
CA ILE A 71 1.00 5.72 8.69
C ILE A 71 1.97 6.89 8.57
N SER A 72 3.20 6.63 8.13
CA SER A 72 4.25 7.63 7.93
C SER A 72 4.25 8.29 6.55
N PHE A 73 3.22 8.01 5.70
CA PHE A 73 3.11 8.50 4.32
C PHE A 73 4.19 7.94 3.38
N VAL A 74 4.66 6.73 3.57
CA VAL A 74 5.62 6.08 2.66
C VAL A 74 4.87 5.08 1.77
N THR A 75 4.51 5.51 0.56
CA THR A 75 3.72 4.73 -0.40
C THR A 75 4.48 3.49 -0.90
N GLU A 76 5.81 3.56 -0.90
CA GLU A 76 6.72 2.50 -1.34
C GLU A 76 6.59 1.20 -0.52
N GLY A 77 5.99 1.26 0.67
CA GLY A 77 5.64 0.06 1.45
C GLY A 77 4.73 -0.93 0.71
N ALA A 78 4.05 -0.48 -0.34
CA ALA A 78 3.22 -1.32 -1.19
C ALA A 78 3.99 -2.04 -2.33
N ILE A 79 5.22 -1.62 -2.65
CA ILE A 79 6.00 -2.14 -3.78
C ILE A 79 6.22 -3.66 -3.74
N PRO A 80 6.58 -4.30 -2.60
CA PRO A 80 6.82 -5.74 -2.57
C PRO A 80 5.61 -6.56 -3.02
N PHE A 81 4.40 -6.08 -2.77
CA PHE A 81 3.16 -6.74 -3.16
C PHE A 81 2.83 -6.51 -4.64
N ALA A 82 3.01 -5.28 -5.10
CA ALA A 82 2.77 -4.92 -6.49
C ALA A 82 3.77 -5.59 -7.44
N ALA A 83 5.02 -5.78 -7.02
CA ALA A 83 6.03 -6.47 -7.80
C ALA A 83 5.71 -7.96 -8.02
N LYS A 84 5.02 -8.60 -7.05
CA LYS A 84 4.62 -10.02 -7.16
C LYS A 84 3.38 -10.23 -8.04
N ASP A 85 2.40 -9.34 -7.98
CA ASP A 85 1.15 -9.47 -8.75
C ASP A 85 0.59 -8.09 -9.16
N PRO A 86 1.25 -7.40 -10.10
CA PRO A 86 0.91 -6.02 -10.45
C PRO A 86 -0.49 -5.90 -11.04
N LEU A 87 -0.91 -6.87 -11.87
CA LEU A 87 -2.19 -6.81 -12.58
C LEU A 87 -3.40 -6.92 -11.66
N ARG A 88 -3.23 -7.49 -10.48
CA ARG A 88 -4.32 -7.63 -9.49
C ARG A 88 -4.21 -6.60 -8.37
N VAL A 89 -3.00 -6.36 -7.90
CA VAL A 89 -2.77 -5.47 -6.77
C VAL A 89 -2.99 -4.01 -7.17
N ILE A 90 -2.38 -3.54 -8.26
CA ILE A 90 -2.43 -2.13 -8.66
C ILE A 90 -3.87 -1.64 -8.91
N PRO A 91 -4.73 -2.33 -9.66
CA PRO A 91 -6.11 -1.86 -9.86
C PRO A 91 -6.91 -1.74 -8.55
N CYS A 92 -6.72 -2.68 -7.62
CA CYS A 92 -7.38 -2.62 -6.32
C CYS A 92 -6.95 -1.40 -5.50
N LEU A 93 -5.64 -1.09 -5.52
CA LEU A 93 -5.10 0.07 -4.83
C LEU A 93 -5.52 1.38 -5.47
N VAL A 94 -5.56 1.43 -6.80
CA VAL A 94 -6.05 2.60 -7.56
C VAL A 94 -7.51 2.90 -7.25
N ALA A 95 -8.37 1.86 -7.20
CA ALA A 95 -9.78 2.02 -6.87
C ALA A 95 -9.97 2.61 -5.46
N GLY A 96 -9.31 2.07 -4.44
CA GLY A 96 -9.42 2.62 -3.09
C GLY A 96 -8.81 4.00 -2.94
N SER A 97 -7.64 4.27 -3.56
CA SER A 97 -7.05 5.61 -3.56
C SER A 97 -7.92 6.64 -4.28
N ALA A 98 -8.65 6.25 -5.33
CA ALA A 98 -9.62 7.11 -5.99
C ALA A 98 -10.81 7.45 -5.06
N VAL A 99 -11.31 6.47 -4.32
CA VAL A 99 -12.37 6.70 -3.30
C VAL A 99 -11.86 7.63 -2.20
N THR A 100 -10.64 7.41 -1.68
CA THR A 100 -10.03 8.29 -0.69
C THR A 100 -9.96 9.74 -1.18
N GLY A 101 -9.41 9.94 -2.39
CA GLY A 101 -9.28 11.27 -2.99
C GLY A 101 -10.63 11.94 -3.23
N ALA A 102 -11.62 11.19 -3.74
CA ALA A 102 -12.97 11.68 -4.01
C ALA A 102 -13.67 12.15 -2.71
N ILE A 103 -13.63 11.35 -1.64
CA ILE A 103 -14.23 11.73 -0.34
C ILE A 103 -13.50 12.94 0.26
N SER A 104 -12.17 12.96 0.19
CA SER A 104 -11.37 14.08 0.68
C SER A 104 -11.72 15.39 -0.03
N MET A 105 -11.83 15.37 -1.35
CA MET A 105 -12.21 16.54 -2.15
C MET A 105 -13.67 16.95 -1.92
N ALA A 106 -14.61 16.01 -1.94
CA ALA A 106 -16.03 16.27 -1.71
C ALA A 106 -16.29 16.79 -0.30
N GLY A 107 -15.55 16.32 0.69
CA GLY A 107 -15.63 16.78 2.08
C GLY A 107 -14.90 18.09 2.38
N GLY A 108 -14.33 18.75 1.36
CA GLY A 108 -13.66 20.05 1.50
C GLY A 108 -12.42 19.98 2.40
N VAL A 109 -11.77 18.84 2.50
CA VAL A 109 -10.56 18.70 3.31
C VAL A 109 -9.44 19.54 2.72
N GLN A 110 -8.74 20.26 3.59
CA GLN A 110 -7.61 21.10 3.19
C GLN A 110 -6.37 20.69 3.99
N LEU A 111 -5.24 20.59 3.30
CA LEU A 111 -3.94 20.30 3.89
C LEU A 111 -2.97 21.41 3.50
N LEU A 112 -2.50 22.15 4.50
CA LEU A 112 -1.69 23.35 4.33
C LEU A 112 -0.19 23.06 4.22
N VAL A 113 0.22 21.82 4.46
CA VAL A 113 1.63 21.40 4.46
C VAL A 113 1.88 20.34 3.38
N PRO A 114 3.05 20.33 2.73
CA PRO A 114 3.36 19.36 1.67
C PRO A 114 3.86 18.02 2.25
N HIS A 115 3.18 17.52 3.27
CA HIS A 115 3.50 16.25 3.92
C HIS A 115 2.23 15.53 4.36
N GLY A 116 2.22 14.21 4.24
CA GLY A 116 1.19 13.32 4.78
C GLY A 116 1.64 12.61 6.05
N GLY A 117 0.85 11.63 6.46
CA GLY A 117 1.15 10.80 7.62
C GLY A 117 0.66 11.39 8.95
N VAL A 118 0.80 10.56 10.00
CA VAL A 118 0.32 10.88 11.35
C VAL A 118 0.99 12.12 11.95
N PHE A 119 2.20 12.43 11.52
CA PHE A 119 2.97 13.57 12.03
C PHE A 119 2.31 14.92 11.74
N VAL A 120 1.56 15.02 10.65
CA VAL A 120 0.84 16.25 10.28
C VAL A 120 -0.30 16.55 11.25
N PHE A 121 -0.88 15.53 11.89
CA PHE A 121 -1.95 15.69 12.87
C PHE A 121 -1.49 16.34 14.18
N LEU A 122 -0.16 16.31 14.44
CA LEU A 122 0.45 16.97 15.58
C LEU A 122 0.61 18.48 15.38
N ILE A 123 0.49 18.96 14.13
CA ILE A 123 0.62 20.39 13.79
C ILE A 123 -0.76 21.03 13.86
N PRO A 124 -0.99 21.99 14.78
CA PRO A 124 -2.27 22.68 14.88
C PRO A 124 -2.66 23.33 13.55
N HIS A 125 -3.92 23.13 13.14
CA HIS A 125 -4.50 23.72 11.92
C HIS A 125 -3.85 23.29 10.57
N ALA A 126 -2.94 22.31 10.57
CA ALA A 126 -2.35 21.81 9.32
C ALA A 126 -3.37 21.08 8.44
N VAL A 127 -4.33 20.39 9.04
CA VAL A 127 -5.42 19.69 8.36
C VAL A 127 -6.75 20.32 8.79
N GLN A 128 -7.47 20.89 7.83
CA GLN A 128 -8.86 21.30 8.05
C GLN A 128 -9.78 20.11 7.75
N HIS A 129 -10.85 19.95 8.54
CA HIS A 129 -11.74 18.80 8.47
C HIS A 129 -11.04 17.43 8.69
N LEU A 130 -10.20 17.35 9.71
CA LEU A 130 -9.43 16.12 10.04
C LEU A 130 -10.32 14.87 10.13
N LEU A 131 -11.51 14.96 10.70
CA LEU A 131 -12.42 13.81 10.79
C LEU A 131 -12.79 13.29 9.40
N THR A 132 -13.12 14.18 8.45
CA THR A 132 -13.41 13.80 7.07
C THR A 132 -12.18 13.21 6.38
N TYR A 133 -10.99 13.73 6.66
CA TYR A 133 -9.73 13.15 6.16
C TYR A 133 -9.55 11.70 6.62
N LEU A 134 -9.77 11.42 7.92
CA LEU A 134 -9.68 10.08 8.48
C LEU A 134 -10.74 9.14 7.91
N VAL A 135 -11.98 9.62 7.76
CA VAL A 135 -13.06 8.84 7.14
C VAL A 135 -12.73 8.52 5.68
N ALA A 136 -12.20 9.46 4.91
CA ALA A 136 -11.76 9.24 3.54
C ALA A 136 -10.67 8.16 3.46
N LEU A 137 -9.66 8.26 4.33
CA LEU A 137 -8.57 7.30 4.41
C LEU A 137 -9.06 5.89 4.77
N LEU A 138 -9.92 5.78 5.79
CA LEU A 138 -10.51 4.50 6.20
C LEU A 138 -11.38 3.90 5.09
N ALA A 139 -12.25 4.68 4.47
CA ALA A 139 -13.12 4.21 3.39
C ALA A 139 -12.32 3.66 2.22
N GLY A 140 -11.33 4.39 1.72
CA GLY A 140 -10.49 3.93 0.62
C GLY A 140 -9.62 2.73 0.98
N THR A 141 -9.10 2.70 2.22
CA THR A 141 -8.36 1.53 2.73
C THR A 141 -9.23 0.28 2.76
N LEU A 142 -10.47 0.38 3.24
CA LEU A 142 -11.42 -0.73 3.27
C LEU A 142 -11.82 -1.17 1.87
N VAL A 143 -12.07 -0.25 0.94
CA VAL A 143 -12.36 -0.56 -0.47
C VAL A 143 -11.20 -1.31 -1.12
N SER A 144 -9.97 -0.83 -0.98
CA SER A 144 -8.78 -1.54 -1.48
C SER A 144 -8.63 -2.93 -0.85
N THR A 145 -8.81 -3.03 0.47
CA THR A 145 -8.71 -4.30 1.20
C THR A 145 -9.76 -5.31 0.75
N ALA A 146 -11.00 -4.87 0.57
CA ALA A 146 -12.08 -5.71 0.05
C ALA A 146 -11.83 -6.14 -1.41
N ALA A 147 -11.37 -5.22 -2.26
CA ALA A 147 -11.00 -5.53 -3.64
C ALA A 147 -9.85 -6.55 -3.70
N LEU A 148 -8.83 -6.40 -2.87
CA LEU A 148 -7.73 -7.37 -2.75
C LEU A 148 -8.23 -8.75 -2.31
N TYR A 149 -9.17 -8.80 -1.37
CA TYR A 149 -9.79 -10.07 -0.97
C TYR A 149 -10.49 -10.77 -2.12
N LEU A 150 -11.19 -10.04 -2.98
CA LEU A 150 -11.92 -10.62 -4.10
C LEU A 150 -10.99 -11.07 -5.23
N VAL A 151 -9.94 -10.30 -5.52
CA VAL A 151 -9.11 -10.47 -6.73
C VAL A 151 -7.87 -11.34 -6.48
N LYS A 152 -7.25 -11.26 -5.28
CA LYS A 152 -6.05 -12.04 -4.98
C LYS A 152 -6.40 -13.52 -4.71
N ARG A 153 -5.74 -14.42 -5.42
CA ARG A 153 -5.96 -15.87 -5.26
C ARG A 153 -5.37 -16.38 -3.94
N PRO A 154 -5.96 -17.41 -3.33
CA PRO A 154 -5.36 -18.09 -2.18
C PRO A 154 -3.97 -18.62 -2.54
N VAL A 155 -3.02 -18.44 -1.65
CA VAL A 155 -1.68 -19.06 -1.78
C VAL A 155 -1.83 -20.54 -1.41
N PRO A 156 -1.36 -21.50 -2.26
CA PRO A 156 -1.28 -22.90 -1.85
C PRO A 156 -0.47 -23.00 -0.56
N GLY A 157 -0.99 -23.74 0.42
CA GLY A 157 -0.28 -23.96 1.70
C GLY A 157 1.10 -24.59 1.48
N PRO A 158 2.00 -24.55 2.48
CA PRO A 158 3.40 -24.99 2.37
C PRO A 158 3.59 -26.50 2.10
N ASP A 159 2.53 -27.27 1.88
CA ASP A 159 2.56 -28.74 1.89
C ASP A 159 2.29 -29.42 0.54
N THR A 160 2.72 -28.89 -0.58
CA THR A 160 2.70 -29.64 -1.84
C THR A 160 3.87 -29.38 -2.76
N SER A 161 5.07 -29.19 -2.22
CA SER A 161 6.27 -29.43 -3.02
C SER A 161 6.69 -30.89 -2.78
N PRO A 162 6.65 -31.78 -3.79
CA PRO A 162 7.29 -33.06 -3.65
C PRO A 162 8.77 -32.80 -3.41
N ALA A 163 9.24 -33.14 -2.21
CA ALA A 163 10.64 -33.11 -1.88
C ALA A 163 11.38 -33.90 -2.99
N THR A 164 12.08 -33.14 -3.83
CA THR A 164 13.09 -33.74 -4.72
C THR A 164 14.14 -34.32 -3.80
N ARG A 165 13.92 -35.57 -3.41
CA ARG A 165 14.94 -36.39 -2.78
C ARG A 165 16.02 -36.58 -3.84
N THR A 166 17.03 -35.74 -3.79
CA THR A 166 18.29 -36.04 -4.46
C THR A 166 18.81 -37.32 -3.82
N PRO A 167 18.95 -38.44 -4.54
CA PRO A 167 19.58 -39.60 -3.98
C PRO A 167 21.03 -39.23 -3.70
N LEU A 168 21.45 -39.31 -2.43
CA LEU A 168 22.86 -39.34 -2.07
C LEU A 168 23.50 -40.51 -2.85
N SER A 169 24.26 -40.17 -3.88
CA SER A 169 25.11 -41.14 -4.55
C SER A 169 26.16 -41.62 -3.53
N THR A 170 25.91 -42.76 -2.96
CA THR A 170 26.90 -43.50 -2.17
C THR A 170 28.00 -43.94 -3.14
N THR A 171 29.01 -43.13 -3.29
CA THR A 171 30.26 -43.56 -3.91
C THR A 171 30.95 -44.46 -2.91
N ALA A 172 30.67 -45.73 -3.02
CA ALA A 172 31.45 -46.76 -2.34
C ALA A 172 32.89 -46.75 -2.87
N SER A 173 33.80 -46.26 -2.04
CA SER A 173 35.23 -46.46 -2.24
C SER A 173 35.55 -47.95 -2.20
N ARG A 174 35.99 -48.51 -3.34
CA ARG A 174 36.66 -49.82 -3.35
C ARG A 174 38.06 -49.62 -2.78
N PRO A 175 38.48 -50.41 -1.79
CA PRO A 175 39.89 -50.52 -1.47
C PRO A 175 40.58 -51.41 -2.49
N GLY A 176 41.71 -50.89 -3.02
CA GLY A 176 42.53 -51.59 -3.99
C GLY A 176 43.33 -52.77 -3.43
N ALA A 177 43.72 -53.59 -4.31
CA ALA A 177 44.86 -54.46 -4.17
C ALA A 177 46.04 -53.87 -4.95
#